data_487716d9bd6ee1a2aedb79ea0554798e
#
_entry.id   487716d9bd6ee1a2aedb79ea0554798e
#
_cell.length_a   1.000
_cell.length_b   1.000
_cell.length_c   1.000
_cell.angle_alpha   90.00
_cell.angle_beta   90.00
_cell.angle_gamma   90.00
#
_symmetry.space_group_name_H-M   'P 1'
#
loop_
_entity.id
_entity.type
_entity.pdbx_description
1 polymer ?
#
loop_
_entity_poly.entity_id
_entity_poly.type
_entity_poly.pdbx_seq_one_letter_code
_entity_poly.pdbx_strand_id
1 'polypeptide(L)'
;SYDYCVGATASMLTATALDATHTLVWYEDDGTTTIASAPTPSTSSPTILTYYVSQENANGCESPQVEITVTVSGLPNAPIVSDVDYCKDQLANPLTASPDANHTLKWYDLNGASIPVPTPSTGTVGTTPYYVSQENASGCEGPQALITVTIDPVPVAPVVPSSALVYCKGATGVPALTATASSGHTLVWYDTDGTTEITTPLSPSTSTVGTFTYKVAQKNSTDCVGPKATITVEILPDVVAPTVATTSYDYCVGATASMLTATALDATHTLV
;
A
#
# COMPACT_ATOMS: atom_id res chain seq x y z
N SER A 1 -39.58 2.58 25.38
CA SER A 1 -38.39 3.43 25.20
C SER A 1 -38.24 3.83 23.75
N TYR A 2 -37.64 4.98 23.53
CA TYR A 2 -37.29 5.53 22.23
C TYR A 2 -35.77 5.77 22.24
N ASP A 3 -35.11 5.40 21.15
CA ASP A 3 -33.66 5.55 21.02
C ASP A 3 -33.34 6.39 19.77
N TYR A 4 -32.56 7.46 19.97
CA TYR A 4 -32.13 8.38 18.92
C TYR A 4 -30.64 8.60 18.97
N CYS A 5 -30.07 8.96 17.83
CA CYS A 5 -28.73 9.52 17.79
C CYS A 5 -28.79 11.05 17.89
N VAL A 6 -27.73 11.67 18.39
CA VAL A 6 -27.59 13.14 18.37
C VAL A 6 -27.79 13.66 16.94
N GLY A 7 -28.64 14.69 16.82
CA GLY A 7 -29.01 15.33 15.54
C GLY A 7 -30.05 14.58 14.71
N ALA A 8 -30.53 13.41 15.15
CA ALA A 8 -31.59 12.72 14.47
C ALA A 8 -32.92 13.48 14.61
N THR A 9 -33.83 13.34 13.64
CA THR A 9 -35.18 13.92 13.75
C THR A 9 -36.02 13.04 14.66
N ALA A 10 -36.36 13.55 15.85
CA ALA A 10 -37.25 12.86 16.77
C ALA A 10 -38.74 12.98 16.34
N SER A 11 -39.47 11.91 16.55
CA SER A 11 -40.91 11.91 16.42
C SER A 11 -41.58 12.39 17.71
N MET A 12 -42.77 12.98 17.60
CA MET A 12 -43.62 13.25 18.75
C MET A 12 -43.95 11.94 19.48
N LEU A 13 -43.83 11.92 20.80
CA LEU A 13 -44.19 10.76 21.62
C LEU A 13 -45.65 10.39 21.43
N THR A 14 -45.96 9.10 21.54
CA THR A 14 -47.33 8.61 21.38
C THR A 14 -47.73 7.72 22.56
N ALA A 15 -48.97 7.86 22.95
CA ALA A 15 -49.67 6.97 23.88
C ALA A 15 -51.08 6.71 23.37
N THR A 16 -51.71 5.63 23.83
CA THR A 16 -53.09 5.30 23.45
C THR A 16 -53.96 5.36 24.71
N ALA A 17 -54.97 6.18 24.70
CA ALA A 17 -55.97 6.22 25.77
C ALA A 17 -56.83 4.94 25.73
N LEU A 18 -57.46 4.59 26.85
CA LEU A 18 -58.26 3.38 27.00
C LEU A 18 -59.43 3.38 25.98
N ASP A 19 -60.05 4.53 25.81
CA ASP A 19 -61.15 4.73 24.84
C ASP A 19 -61.33 6.24 24.52
N ALA A 20 -62.31 6.59 23.71
CA ALA A 20 -62.55 7.95 23.24
C ALA A 20 -63.07 8.92 24.34
N THR A 21 -63.38 8.43 25.55
CA THR A 21 -63.88 9.26 26.68
C THR A 21 -62.74 9.69 27.60
N HIS A 22 -61.52 9.17 27.37
CA HIS A 22 -60.33 9.52 28.13
C HIS A 22 -59.42 10.44 27.32
N THR A 23 -58.80 11.42 27.99
CA THR A 23 -57.80 12.34 27.41
C THR A 23 -56.43 12.02 27.99
N LEU A 24 -55.38 12.10 27.15
CA LEU A 24 -53.98 11.92 27.61
C LEU A 24 -53.46 13.20 28.24
N VAL A 25 -52.86 13.09 29.41
CA VAL A 25 -52.15 14.18 30.10
C VAL A 25 -50.67 13.85 30.10
N TRP A 26 -49.88 14.77 29.60
CA TRP A 26 -48.41 14.60 29.47
C TRP A 26 -47.70 15.45 30.53
N TYR A 27 -46.58 14.93 31.02
CA TYR A 27 -45.76 15.57 32.05
C TYR A 27 -44.27 15.58 31.69
N GLU A 28 -43.57 16.63 32.21
CA GLU A 28 -42.11 16.70 32.20
C GLU A 28 -41.48 15.60 33.07
N ASP A 29 -40.16 15.61 33.13
CA ASP A 29 -39.33 14.66 33.91
C ASP A 29 -39.59 14.70 35.40
N ASP A 30 -40.16 15.77 35.93
CA ASP A 30 -40.52 15.90 37.36
C ASP A 30 -41.82 15.15 37.71
N GLY A 31 -42.54 14.63 36.70
CA GLY A 31 -43.82 13.95 36.87
C GLY A 31 -44.97 14.81 37.39
N THR A 32 -44.79 16.14 37.48
CA THR A 32 -45.73 17.07 38.06
C THR A 32 -46.09 18.23 37.14
N THR A 33 -45.15 18.71 36.38
CA THR A 33 -45.33 19.79 35.41
C THR A 33 -46.01 19.27 34.15
N THR A 34 -47.26 19.71 33.87
CA THR A 34 -48.00 19.27 32.69
C THR A 34 -47.52 19.92 31.41
N ILE A 35 -47.53 19.15 30.32
CA ILE A 35 -47.21 19.57 28.95
C ILE A 35 -48.52 19.63 28.17
N ALA A 36 -48.78 20.73 27.46
CA ALA A 36 -50.04 20.97 26.75
C ALA A 36 -50.33 19.97 25.60
N SER A 37 -49.36 19.30 25.09
CA SER A 37 -49.48 18.29 24.02
C SER A 37 -48.35 17.27 24.15
N ALA A 38 -48.45 16.12 23.44
CA ALA A 38 -47.38 15.11 23.38
C ALA A 38 -46.04 15.75 22.99
N PRO A 39 -44.99 15.57 23.77
CA PRO A 39 -43.67 16.21 23.53
C PRO A 39 -42.95 15.59 22.35
N THR A 40 -42.14 16.42 21.68
CA THR A 40 -41.12 15.94 20.73
C THR A 40 -39.77 16.07 21.40
N PRO A 41 -39.05 14.96 21.69
CA PRO A 41 -37.80 15.01 22.41
C PRO A 41 -36.71 15.78 21.67
N SER A 42 -35.88 16.51 22.40
CA SER A 42 -34.68 17.16 21.81
C SER A 42 -33.58 16.13 21.64
N THR A 43 -32.97 16.10 20.45
CA THR A 43 -31.82 15.24 20.13
C THR A 43 -30.51 16.03 20.00
N SER A 44 -30.46 17.26 20.47
CA SER A 44 -29.32 18.17 20.27
C SER A 44 -28.04 17.76 21.04
N SER A 45 -28.16 16.96 22.08
CA SER A 45 -27.03 16.50 22.91
C SER A 45 -27.32 15.11 23.46
N PRO A 46 -26.27 14.32 23.78
CA PRO A 46 -26.40 13.00 24.41
C PRO A 46 -27.03 13.15 25.79
N THR A 47 -28.17 12.46 26.02
CA THR A 47 -28.91 12.53 27.28
C THR A 47 -29.92 11.39 27.38
N ILE A 48 -30.44 11.17 28.57
CA ILE A 48 -31.62 10.38 28.81
C ILE A 48 -32.70 11.37 29.26
N LEU A 49 -33.81 11.42 28.50
CA LEU A 49 -34.99 12.24 28.82
C LEU A 49 -36.06 11.31 29.33
N THR A 50 -36.77 11.77 30.36
CA THR A 50 -37.92 11.06 30.94
C THR A 50 -39.16 11.93 30.77
N TYR A 51 -40.26 11.31 30.40
CA TYR A 51 -41.55 11.91 30.30
C TYR A 51 -42.58 10.99 30.98
N TYR A 52 -43.67 11.57 31.45
CA TYR A 52 -44.76 10.75 31.99
C TYR A 52 -46.06 11.05 31.25
N VAL A 53 -46.90 10.05 31.17
CA VAL A 53 -48.23 10.17 30.57
C VAL A 53 -49.25 9.43 31.42
N SER A 54 -50.34 10.08 31.68
CA SER A 54 -51.56 9.51 32.29
C SER A 54 -52.76 9.68 31.38
N GLN A 55 -53.88 9.20 31.76
CA GLN A 55 -55.15 9.48 31.13
C GLN A 55 -56.18 9.98 32.15
N GLU A 56 -57.00 10.93 31.76
CA GLU A 56 -58.04 11.55 32.56
C GLU A 56 -59.43 11.25 31.96
N ASN A 57 -60.38 10.88 32.77
CA ASN A 57 -61.78 10.68 32.34
C ASN A 57 -62.56 11.96 32.38
N ALA A 58 -63.81 11.95 31.87
CA ALA A 58 -64.66 13.10 31.81
C ALA A 58 -65.04 13.72 33.17
N ASN A 59 -64.81 13.04 34.29
CA ASN A 59 -65.06 13.49 35.65
C ASN A 59 -63.80 14.08 36.33
N GLY A 60 -62.70 14.22 35.62
CA GLY A 60 -61.43 14.71 36.16
C GLY A 60 -60.64 13.70 36.99
N CYS A 61 -60.97 12.42 36.91
CA CYS A 61 -60.18 11.37 37.59
C CYS A 61 -59.04 10.92 36.70
N GLU A 62 -57.79 11.06 37.20
CA GLU A 62 -56.58 10.72 36.50
C GLU A 62 -56.04 9.33 36.93
N SER A 63 -55.51 8.57 35.95
CA SER A 63 -54.88 7.28 36.18
C SER A 63 -53.45 7.44 36.76
N PRO A 64 -52.84 6.38 37.29
CA PRO A 64 -51.37 6.37 37.48
C PRO A 64 -50.62 6.70 36.21
N GLN A 65 -49.50 7.40 36.37
CA GLN A 65 -48.61 7.80 35.28
C GLN A 65 -47.81 6.59 34.76
N VAL A 66 -47.52 6.59 33.47
CA VAL A 66 -46.60 5.69 32.81
C VAL A 66 -45.37 6.45 32.38
N GLU A 67 -44.18 5.94 32.76
CA GLU A 67 -42.90 6.53 32.38
C GLU A 67 -42.54 6.17 30.94
N ILE A 68 -42.03 7.14 30.22
CA ILE A 68 -41.48 7.01 28.87
C ILE A 68 -40.02 7.51 28.91
N THR A 69 -39.08 6.60 28.69
CA THR A 69 -37.65 6.93 28.59
C THR A 69 -37.26 7.15 27.14
N VAL A 70 -36.58 8.23 26.85
CA VAL A 70 -35.95 8.53 25.57
C VAL A 70 -34.45 8.65 25.74
N THR A 71 -33.69 7.78 25.07
CA THR A 71 -32.23 7.76 25.09
C THR A 71 -31.70 8.46 23.84
N VAL A 72 -30.92 9.52 24.00
CA VAL A 72 -30.18 10.18 22.92
C VAL A 72 -28.73 9.83 23.03
N SER A 73 -28.24 8.97 22.12
CA SER A 73 -26.87 8.48 22.09
C SER A 73 -25.96 9.42 21.29
N GLY A 74 -24.75 9.64 21.79
CA GLY A 74 -23.73 10.43 21.08
C GLY A 74 -23.26 9.73 19.80
N LEU A 75 -22.81 10.52 18.83
CA LEU A 75 -22.11 9.99 17.67
C LEU A 75 -20.66 9.65 18.05
N PRO A 76 -20.10 8.52 17.60
CA PRO A 76 -18.69 8.24 17.75
C PRO A 76 -17.82 9.21 16.93
N ASN A 77 -16.54 9.29 17.25
CA ASN A 77 -15.55 9.99 16.41
C ASN A 77 -15.35 9.26 15.08
N ALA A 78 -14.64 9.89 14.11
CA ALA A 78 -14.15 9.16 12.95
C ALA A 78 -13.09 8.11 13.37
N PRO A 79 -13.02 6.93 12.73
CA PRO A 79 -11.99 5.95 13.01
C PRO A 79 -10.61 6.48 12.60
N ILE A 80 -9.54 5.93 13.21
CA ILE A 80 -8.17 6.29 12.86
C ILE A 80 -7.77 5.51 11.60
N VAL A 81 -7.23 6.23 10.60
CA VAL A 81 -6.84 5.68 9.29
C VAL A 81 -5.45 6.16 8.89
N SER A 82 -4.88 5.50 7.87
CA SER A 82 -3.66 5.93 7.18
C SER A 82 -3.84 5.74 5.67
N ASP A 83 -3.26 6.64 4.89
CA ASP A 83 -3.14 6.47 3.44
C ASP A 83 -2.25 5.28 3.10
N VAL A 84 -2.44 4.71 1.91
CA VAL A 84 -1.75 3.49 1.47
C VAL A 84 -1.24 3.68 0.05
N ASP A 85 0.04 3.35 -0.16
CA ASP A 85 0.69 3.41 -1.46
C ASP A 85 1.04 2.01 -1.95
N TYR A 86 0.80 1.75 -3.23
CA TYR A 86 1.16 0.53 -3.93
C TYR A 86 1.86 0.84 -5.25
N CYS A 87 2.70 -0.07 -5.69
CA CYS A 87 3.18 -0.04 -7.07
C CYS A 87 2.13 -0.65 -8.01
N LYS A 88 2.10 -0.18 -9.25
CA LYS A 88 1.23 -0.78 -10.28
C LYS A 88 1.44 -2.29 -10.35
N ASP A 89 0.31 -3.03 -10.41
CA ASP A 89 0.25 -4.49 -10.45
C ASP A 89 0.78 -5.22 -9.18
N GLN A 90 1.08 -4.50 -8.10
CA GLN A 90 1.41 -5.09 -6.80
C GLN A 90 0.17 -5.73 -6.18
N LEU A 91 0.32 -6.84 -5.46
CA LEU A 91 -0.78 -7.43 -4.70
C LEU A 91 -1.18 -6.51 -3.54
N ALA A 92 -2.43 -6.04 -3.55
CA ALA A 92 -2.99 -5.24 -2.47
C ALA A 92 -3.61 -6.11 -1.37
N ASN A 93 -3.54 -5.60 -0.14
CA ASN A 93 -4.27 -6.15 1.00
C ASN A 93 -5.60 -5.40 1.20
N PRO A 94 -6.59 -6.00 1.87
CA PRO A 94 -7.77 -5.29 2.32
C PRO A 94 -7.38 -4.06 3.16
N LEU A 95 -8.10 -2.94 2.98
CA LEU A 95 -7.86 -1.73 3.76
C LEU A 95 -8.18 -1.96 5.24
N THR A 96 -7.52 -1.21 6.09
CA THR A 96 -7.70 -1.28 7.55
C THR A 96 -7.98 0.09 8.14
N ALA A 97 -8.75 0.11 9.21
CA ALA A 97 -8.97 1.27 10.06
C ALA A 97 -9.03 0.81 11.50
N SER A 98 -8.73 1.70 12.44
CA SER A 98 -8.80 1.39 13.88
C SER A 98 -10.06 2.02 14.47
N PRO A 99 -11.07 1.23 14.82
CA PRO A 99 -12.26 1.73 15.49
C PRO A 99 -11.99 1.96 16.98
N ASP A 100 -12.83 2.76 17.63
CA ASP A 100 -12.91 2.82 19.08
C ASP A 100 -13.42 1.49 19.65
N ALA A 101 -13.18 1.25 20.95
CA ALA A 101 -13.61 0.02 21.61
C ALA A 101 -15.15 -0.18 21.48
N ASN A 102 -15.57 -1.37 21.13
CA ASN A 102 -16.97 -1.77 20.92
C ASN A 102 -17.70 -1.03 19.78
N HIS A 103 -16.95 -0.48 18.81
CA HIS A 103 -17.51 0.09 17.60
C HIS A 103 -17.29 -0.83 16.40
N THR A 104 -18.17 -0.75 15.41
CA THR A 104 -18.08 -1.49 14.15
C THR A 104 -17.77 -0.55 12.99
N LEU A 105 -16.86 -0.98 12.09
CA LEU A 105 -16.51 -0.18 10.90
C LEU A 105 -17.55 -0.35 9.80
N LYS A 106 -17.86 0.75 9.13
CA LYS A 106 -18.67 0.80 7.91
C LYS A 106 -17.87 1.44 6.79
N TRP A 107 -17.78 0.75 5.65
CA TRP A 107 -17.00 1.18 4.50
C TRP A 107 -17.90 1.70 3.39
N TYR A 108 -17.41 2.71 2.66
CA TYR A 108 -18.14 3.39 1.60
C TYR A 108 -17.27 3.62 0.39
N ASP A 109 -17.88 3.55 -0.79
CA ASP A 109 -17.25 3.95 -2.05
C ASP A 109 -17.31 5.48 -2.25
N LEU A 110 -16.77 5.94 -3.39
CA LEU A 110 -16.77 7.37 -3.77
C LEU A 110 -18.16 7.98 -3.89
N ASN A 111 -19.21 7.15 -4.14
CA ASN A 111 -20.57 7.60 -4.30
C ASN A 111 -21.36 7.57 -2.98
N GLY A 112 -20.73 7.18 -1.88
CA GLY A 112 -21.35 7.04 -0.57
C GLY A 112 -22.17 5.76 -0.41
N ALA A 113 -22.03 4.78 -1.31
CA ALA A 113 -22.67 3.47 -1.16
C ALA A 113 -21.87 2.61 -0.17
N SER A 114 -22.58 1.94 0.76
CA SER A 114 -21.95 1.00 1.69
C SER A 114 -21.40 -0.21 0.94
N ILE A 115 -20.16 -0.56 1.24
CA ILE A 115 -19.41 -1.67 0.62
C ILE A 115 -18.80 -2.58 1.70
N PRO A 116 -18.47 -3.84 1.41
CA PRO A 116 -17.59 -4.65 2.26
C PRO A 116 -16.22 -4.00 2.39
N VAL A 117 -15.38 -4.49 3.33
CA VAL A 117 -13.98 -4.05 3.44
C VAL A 117 -13.31 -4.09 2.06
N PRO A 118 -12.88 -2.96 1.50
CA PRO A 118 -12.35 -2.94 0.14
C PRO A 118 -10.92 -3.44 0.06
N THR A 119 -10.62 -4.17 -1.04
CA THR A 119 -9.27 -4.46 -1.47
C THR A 119 -8.99 -3.63 -2.72
N PRO A 120 -8.05 -2.68 -2.68
CA PRO A 120 -7.80 -1.78 -3.81
C PRO A 120 -7.34 -2.53 -5.07
N SER A 121 -7.76 -2.05 -6.25
CA SER A 121 -7.19 -2.49 -7.52
C SER A 121 -5.91 -1.72 -7.81
N THR A 122 -4.83 -2.43 -8.12
CA THR A 122 -3.51 -1.83 -8.41
C THR A 122 -3.17 -1.79 -9.91
N GLY A 123 -4.09 -2.21 -10.77
CA GLY A 123 -3.85 -2.31 -12.22
C GLY A 123 -3.74 -0.96 -12.95
N THR A 124 -4.21 0.14 -12.35
CA THR A 124 -4.21 1.47 -12.94
C THR A 124 -3.51 2.47 -12.03
N VAL A 125 -2.55 3.21 -12.59
CA VAL A 125 -1.84 4.30 -11.88
C VAL A 125 -2.81 5.44 -11.58
N GLY A 126 -2.73 6.00 -10.37
CA GLY A 126 -3.55 7.10 -9.91
C GLY A 126 -3.95 6.98 -8.45
N THR A 127 -4.87 7.82 -8.01
CA THR A 127 -5.38 7.85 -6.63
C THR A 127 -6.85 7.47 -6.57
N THR A 128 -7.23 6.72 -5.54
CA THR A 128 -8.63 6.33 -5.30
C THR A 128 -8.97 6.58 -3.84
N PRO A 129 -9.97 7.43 -3.53
CA PRO A 129 -10.44 7.64 -2.18
C PRO A 129 -11.39 6.52 -1.74
N TYR A 130 -11.28 6.14 -0.46
CA TYR A 130 -12.21 5.27 0.26
C TYR A 130 -12.62 5.95 1.55
N TYR A 131 -13.83 5.70 1.99
CA TYR A 131 -14.37 6.30 3.20
C TYR A 131 -14.74 5.21 4.20
N VAL A 132 -14.49 5.48 5.47
CA VAL A 132 -14.83 4.56 6.56
C VAL A 132 -15.35 5.36 7.74
N SER A 133 -16.48 4.93 8.30
CA SER A 133 -17.01 5.42 9.56
C SER A 133 -16.99 4.31 10.60
N GLN A 134 -17.41 4.65 11.80
CA GLN A 134 -17.71 3.66 12.84
C GLN A 134 -19.07 3.90 13.47
N GLU A 135 -19.70 2.80 13.87
CA GLU A 135 -21.01 2.78 14.52
C GLU A 135 -20.86 2.24 15.94
N ASN A 136 -21.49 2.88 16.90
CA ASN A 136 -21.52 2.43 18.29
C ASN A 136 -22.60 1.35 18.53
N ALA A 137 -22.67 0.81 19.74
CA ALA A 137 -23.62 -0.22 20.12
C ALA A 137 -25.10 0.22 20.06
N SER A 138 -25.36 1.53 20.05
CA SER A 138 -26.71 2.10 19.90
C SER A 138 -27.10 2.29 18.42
N GLY A 139 -26.28 1.89 17.47
CA GLY A 139 -26.52 2.07 16.03
C GLY A 139 -26.26 3.51 15.53
N CYS A 140 -25.59 4.34 16.31
CA CYS A 140 -25.24 5.70 15.90
C CYS A 140 -23.90 5.70 15.15
N GLU A 141 -23.93 6.19 13.91
CA GLU A 141 -22.77 6.27 13.03
C GLU A 141 -22.12 7.65 13.14
N GLY A 142 -20.80 7.66 13.27
CA GLY A 142 -19.97 8.86 13.32
C GLY A 142 -19.58 9.40 11.94
N PRO A 143 -18.79 10.48 11.90
CA PRO A 143 -18.26 11.02 10.66
C PRO A 143 -17.31 10.03 9.98
N GLN A 144 -17.22 10.15 8.65
CA GLN A 144 -16.31 9.34 7.84
C GLN A 144 -14.88 9.87 7.92
N ALA A 145 -13.90 8.96 7.97
CA ALA A 145 -12.51 9.21 7.69
C ALA A 145 -12.20 8.87 6.22
N LEU A 146 -11.29 9.62 5.61
CA LEU A 146 -10.81 9.39 4.25
C LEU A 146 -9.51 8.58 4.28
N ILE A 147 -9.42 7.55 3.44
CA ILE A 147 -8.19 6.84 3.09
C ILE A 147 -7.91 7.10 1.61
N THR A 148 -6.76 7.66 1.30
CA THR A 148 -6.29 7.80 -0.07
C THR A 148 -5.39 6.62 -0.42
N VAL A 149 -5.77 5.86 -1.45
CA VAL A 149 -4.94 4.80 -2.02
C VAL A 149 -4.26 5.35 -3.26
N THR A 150 -2.92 5.36 -3.27
CA THR A 150 -2.11 5.80 -4.40
C THR A 150 -1.47 4.60 -5.09
N ILE A 151 -1.62 4.51 -6.41
CA ILE A 151 -0.96 3.50 -7.25
C ILE A 151 0.13 4.19 -8.06
N ASP A 152 1.38 3.92 -7.73
CA ASP A 152 2.54 4.50 -8.37
C ASP A 152 2.97 3.73 -9.62
N PRO A 153 3.48 4.42 -10.64
CA PRO A 153 3.99 3.75 -11.84
C PRO A 153 5.27 2.95 -11.52
N VAL A 154 5.38 1.78 -12.11
CA VAL A 154 6.61 0.99 -12.09
C VAL A 154 7.57 1.52 -13.15
N PRO A 155 8.84 1.82 -12.82
CA PRO A 155 9.84 2.30 -13.79
C PRO A 155 10.10 1.29 -14.91
N VAL A 156 10.59 1.74 -16.06
CA VAL A 156 11.15 0.86 -17.10
C VAL A 156 12.47 0.25 -16.64
N ALA A 157 12.99 -0.76 -17.33
CA ALA A 157 14.33 -1.29 -17.05
C ALA A 157 15.43 -0.23 -17.28
N PRO A 158 16.53 -0.22 -16.51
CA PRO A 158 17.66 0.68 -16.77
C PRO A 158 18.38 0.30 -18.07
N VAL A 159 19.12 1.26 -18.64
CA VAL A 159 19.94 1.02 -19.82
C VAL A 159 21.24 0.32 -19.41
N VAL A 160 21.53 -0.80 -20.06
CA VAL A 160 22.75 -1.60 -19.86
C VAL A 160 23.53 -1.75 -21.19
N PRO A 161 24.80 -2.16 -21.20
CA PRO A 161 25.53 -2.47 -22.43
C PRO A 161 24.74 -3.45 -23.33
N SER A 162 24.64 -3.13 -24.61
CA SER A 162 23.89 -3.92 -25.59
C SER A 162 24.61 -5.19 -26.05
N SER A 163 25.93 -5.26 -25.84
CA SER A 163 26.77 -6.42 -26.14
C SER A 163 27.36 -7.05 -24.88
N ALA A 164 27.74 -8.31 -24.95
CA ALA A 164 28.46 -8.93 -23.86
C ALA A 164 29.80 -8.21 -23.59
N LEU A 165 30.10 -8.04 -22.31
CA LEU A 165 31.43 -7.63 -21.87
C LEU A 165 32.35 -8.83 -21.92
N VAL A 166 33.45 -8.74 -22.68
CA VAL A 166 34.36 -9.90 -22.92
C VAL A 166 35.67 -9.67 -22.21
N TYR A 167 36.12 -10.67 -21.46
CA TYR A 167 37.40 -10.70 -20.75
C TYR A 167 38.11 -12.03 -20.94
N CYS A 168 39.44 -12.02 -20.89
CA CYS A 168 40.21 -13.27 -20.81
C CYS A 168 40.21 -13.83 -19.39
N LYS A 169 40.34 -15.15 -19.25
CA LYS A 169 40.53 -15.79 -17.96
C LYS A 169 41.73 -15.19 -17.23
N GLY A 170 41.59 -14.94 -15.92
CA GLY A 170 42.69 -14.36 -15.13
C GLY A 170 42.90 -12.86 -15.33
N ALA A 171 42.12 -12.16 -16.16
CA ALA A 171 42.23 -10.72 -16.34
C ALA A 171 42.11 -10.01 -14.99
N THR A 172 43.00 -9.05 -14.74
CA THR A 172 43.02 -8.22 -13.51
C THR A 172 42.54 -6.83 -13.80
N GLY A 173 42.06 -6.13 -12.75
CA GLY A 173 41.55 -4.75 -12.89
C GLY A 173 40.23 -4.63 -13.64
N VAL A 174 39.44 -5.69 -13.69
CA VAL A 174 38.10 -5.66 -14.30
C VAL A 174 37.20 -4.65 -13.54
N PRO A 175 36.65 -3.66 -14.25
CA PRO A 175 35.83 -2.64 -13.60
C PRO A 175 34.49 -3.22 -13.09
N ALA A 176 33.91 -2.56 -12.13
CA ALA A 176 32.54 -2.85 -11.72
C ALA A 176 31.57 -2.65 -12.88
N LEU A 177 30.49 -3.44 -12.90
CA LEU A 177 29.43 -3.34 -13.89
C LEU A 177 28.77 -1.97 -13.83
N THR A 178 28.31 -1.50 -14.97
CA THR A 178 27.65 -0.18 -15.11
C THR A 178 26.28 -0.32 -15.74
N ALA A 179 25.36 0.56 -15.32
CA ALA A 179 24.05 0.77 -15.93
C ALA A 179 23.69 2.25 -15.84
N THR A 180 22.76 2.70 -16.67
CA THR A 180 22.26 4.07 -16.63
C THR A 180 20.80 4.06 -16.21
N ALA A 181 20.51 4.69 -15.08
CA ALA A 181 19.14 4.89 -14.63
C ALA A 181 18.46 6.02 -15.42
N SER A 182 17.15 5.96 -15.54
CA SER A 182 16.33 7.07 -15.99
C SER A 182 16.42 8.26 -15.01
N SER A 183 16.15 9.47 -15.48
CA SER A 183 16.17 10.66 -14.62
C SER A 183 15.25 10.49 -13.41
N GLY A 184 15.74 10.83 -12.21
CA GLY A 184 14.99 10.71 -10.96
C GLY A 184 14.86 9.29 -10.39
N HIS A 185 15.55 8.28 -10.99
CA HIS A 185 15.54 6.91 -10.52
C HIS A 185 16.90 6.50 -9.96
N THR A 186 16.90 5.51 -9.08
CA THR A 186 18.12 4.91 -8.49
C THR A 186 18.27 3.47 -8.94
N LEU A 187 19.53 3.04 -9.21
CA LEU A 187 19.82 1.64 -9.57
C LEU A 187 19.69 0.72 -8.36
N VAL A 188 19.14 -0.45 -8.61
CA VAL A 188 19.08 -1.57 -7.67
C VAL A 188 19.87 -2.73 -8.28
N TRP A 189 21.00 -3.05 -7.68
CA TRP A 189 21.88 -4.13 -8.13
C TRP A 189 21.56 -5.43 -7.43
N TYR A 190 21.76 -6.54 -8.11
CA TYR A 190 21.52 -7.88 -7.58
C TYR A 190 22.79 -8.70 -7.60
N ASP A 191 22.94 -9.61 -6.63
CA ASP A 191 24.01 -10.58 -6.59
C ASP A 191 23.91 -11.57 -7.77
N THR A 192 24.88 -12.44 -7.91
CA THR A 192 24.97 -13.46 -8.97
C THR A 192 23.78 -14.42 -9.01
N ASP A 193 23.03 -14.54 -7.90
CA ASP A 193 21.75 -15.26 -7.84
C ASP A 193 20.60 -14.54 -8.58
N GLY A 194 20.79 -13.25 -8.90
CA GLY A 194 19.81 -12.40 -9.55
C GLY A 194 18.60 -12.04 -8.68
N THR A 195 18.62 -12.31 -7.38
CA THR A 195 17.51 -12.09 -6.44
C THR A 195 17.89 -11.26 -5.23
N THR A 196 19.06 -11.50 -4.65
CA THR A 196 19.56 -10.78 -3.47
C THR A 196 20.04 -9.38 -3.87
N GLU A 197 19.46 -8.34 -3.28
CA GLU A 197 19.88 -6.96 -3.51
C GLU A 197 21.23 -6.67 -2.86
N ILE A 198 22.07 -5.90 -3.57
CA ILE A 198 23.38 -5.46 -3.09
C ILE A 198 23.51 -3.93 -3.23
N THR A 199 24.31 -3.32 -2.38
CA THR A 199 24.48 -1.86 -2.34
C THR A 199 25.42 -1.31 -3.40
N THR A 200 26.30 -2.15 -3.95
CA THR A 200 27.33 -1.74 -4.93
C THR A 200 27.34 -2.70 -6.11
N PRO A 201 27.62 -2.22 -7.34
CA PRO A 201 27.74 -3.10 -8.49
C PRO A 201 28.95 -4.05 -8.33
N LEU A 202 28.78 -5.29 -8.80
CA LEU A 202 29.81 -6.31 -8.76
C LEU A 202 30.89 -6.05 -9.83
N SER A 203 32.13 -6.38 -9.51
CA SER A 203 33.17 -6.61 -10.52
C SER A 203 33.16 -8.09 -10.92
N PRO A 204 32.99 -8.40 -12.21
CA PRO A 204 32.94 -9.81 -12.65
C PRO A 204 34.20 -10.60 -12.29
N SER A 205 34.01 -11.83 -11.81
CA SER A 205 35.13 -12.76 -11.61
C SER A 205 35.60 -13.33 -12.95
N THR A 206 36.90 -13.32 -13.21
CA THR A 206 37.51 -13.88 -14.42
C THR A 206 38.17 -15.23 -14.19
N SER A 207 37.98 -15.84 -13.04
CA SER A 207 38.63 -17.11 -12.66
C SER A 207 38.13 -18.33 -13.46
N THR A 208 36.89 -18.28 -13.95
CA THR A 208 36.23 -19.41 -14.64
C THR A 208 35.78 -18.99 -16.03
N VAL A 209 36.12 -19.79 -17.03
CA VAL A 209 35.65 -19.62 -18.42
C VAL A 209 34.16 -19.89 -18.51
N GLY A 210 33.42 -19.06 -19.26
CA GLY A 210 32.00 -19.21 -19.47
C GLY A 210 31.25 -17.89 -19.63
N THR A 211 29.93 -18.01 -19.77
CA THR A 211 29.04 -16.86 -19.87
C THR A 211 28.27 -16.67 -18.55
N PHE A 212 28.35 -15.47 -18.00
CA PHE A 212 27.74 -15.10 -16.75
C PHE A 212 26.73 -13.98 -16.99
N THR A 213 25.61 -13.98 -16.25
CA THR A 213 24.58 -12.95 -16.31
C THR A 213 24.42 -12.27 -14.98
N TYR A 214 24.30 -10.94 -15.02
CA TYR A 214 24.07 -10.09 -13.87
C TYR A 214 22.79 -9.30 -14.05
N LYS A 215 22.12 -8.97 -12.96
CA LYS A 215 20.83 -8.27 -12.99
C LYS A 215 20.94 -6.90 -12.33
N VAL A 216 20.28 -5.94 -12.94
CA VAL A 216 20.12 -4.59 -12.38
C VAL A 216 18.72 -4.09 -12.71
N ALA A 217 18.06 -3.49 -11.73
CA ALA A 217 16.79 -2.77 -11.91
C ALA A 217 16.98 -1.30 -11.58
N GLN A 218 15.92 -0.53 -11.70
CA GLN A 218 15.86 0.82 -11.13
C GLN A 218 14.56 1.00 -10.37
N LYS A 219 14.58 1.86 -9.35
CA LYS A 219 13.41 2.24 -8.57
C LYS A 219 13.19 3.74 -8.62
N ASN A 220 11.93 4.13 -8.49
CA ASN A 220 11.52 5.54 -8.39
C ASN A 220 11.61 6.05 -6.93
N SER A 221 11.16 7.28 -6.70
CA SER A 221 11.15 7.92 -5.37
C SER A 221 10.17 7.29 -4.38
N THR A 222 9.21 6.49 -4.85
CA THR A 222 8.22 5.76 -4.02
C THR A 222 8.60 4.29 -3.84
N ASP A 223 9.87 3.94 -4.09
CA ASP A 223 10.44 2.60 -3.97
C ASP A 223 9.83 1.53 -4.90
N CYS A 224 9.07 1.93 -5.92
CA CYS A 224 8.60 0.98 -6.94
C CYS A 224 9.75 0.54 -7.83
N VAL A 225 10.06 -0.76 -7.81
CA VAL A 225 11.16 -1.37 -8.56
C VAL A 225 10.67 -1.85 -9.92
N GLY A 226 11.37 -1.46 -10.97
CA GLY A 226 11.10 -1.84 -12.36
C GLY A 226 11.62 -3.23 -12.74
N PRO A 227 11.39 -3.65 -13.99
CA PRO A 227 11.94 -4.88 -14.54
C PRO A 227 13.46 -4.87 -14.50
N LYS A 228 14.06 -6.05 -14.30
CA LYS A 228 15.51 -6.25 -14.28
C LYS A 228 16.07 -6.28 -15.69
N ALA A 229 17.06 -5.44 -15.99
CA ALA A 229 17.92 -5.58 -17.14
C ALA A 229 19.01 -6.64 -16.89
N THR A 230 19.50 -7.25 -17.95
CA THR A 230 20.55 -8.28 -17.90
C THR A 230 21.84 -7.76 -18.52
N ILE A 231 22.94 -7.87 -17.80
CA ILE A 231 24.29 -7.64 -18.31
C ILE A 231 24.95 -9.01 -18.51
N THR A 232 25.44 -9.27 -19.71
CA THR A 232 26.15 -10.51 -20.04
C THR A 232 27.64 -10.27 -19.99
N VAL A 233 28.37 -11.16 -19.34
CA VAL A 233 29.81 -11.15 -19.25
C VAL A 233 30.33 -12.51 -19.77
N GLU A 234 31.23 -12.49 -20.75
CA GLU A 234 31.85 -13.69 -21.32
C GLU A 234 33.33 -13.74 -20.91
N ILE A 235 33.74 -14.84 -20.33
CA ILE A 235 35.12 -15.11 -19.97
C ILE A 235 35.70 -16.14 -20.93
N LEU A 236 36.62 -15.68 -21.79
CA LEU A 236 37.29 -16.52 -22.77
C LEU A 236 38.46 -17.28 -22.15
N PRO A 237 38.81 -18.46 -22.68
CA PRO A 237 40.01 -19.20 -22.22
C PRO A 237 41.28 -18.41 -22.52
N ASP A 238 42.30 -18.66 -21.75
CA ASP A 238 43.66 -18.15 -22.04
C ASP A 238 44.16 -18.68 -23.40
N VAL A 239 44.86 -17.83 -24.10
CA VAL A 239 45.57 -18.25 -25.29
C VAL A 239 46.89 -18.91 -24.91
N VAL A 240 47.24 -20.01 -25.58
CA VAL A 240 48.49 -20.71 -25.38
C VAL A 240 49.62 -19.92 -26.04
N ALA A 241 50.80 -19.88 -25.41
CA ALA A 241 51.96 -19.21 -25.99
C ALA A 241 52.31 -19.79 -27.37
N PRO A 242 52.78 -18.96 -28.31
CA PRO A 242 53.23 -19.45 -29.61
C PRO A 242 54.43 -20.39 -29.47
N THR A 243 54.54 -21.31 -30.40
CA THR A 243 55.72 -22.20 -30.45
C THR A 243 56.82 -21.53 -31.21
N VAL A 244 58.04 -21.67 -30.69
CA VAL A 244 59.27 -21.24 -31.37
C VAL A 244 60.11 -22.49 -31.60
N ALA A 245 60.69 -22.60 -32.80
CA ALA A 245 61.55 -23.77 -33.16
C ALA A 245 62.89 -23.75 -32.43
N THR A 246 63.37 -22.56 -32.07
CA THR A 246 64.66 -22.35 -31.41
C THR A 246 64.54 -21.25 -30.39
N THR A 247 64.90 -21.50 -29.15
CA THR A 247 64.81 -20.53 -28.01
C THR A 247 66.12 -19.74 -27.79
N SER A 248 67.23 -20.19 -28.37
CA SER A 248 68.49 -19.45 -28.35
C SER A 248 69.20 -19.54 -29.72
N TYR A 249 69.80 -18.46 -30.09
CA TYR A 249 70.61 -18.36 -31.33
C TYR A 249 71.96 -17.81 -30.97
N ASP A 250 73.02 -18.54 -31.41
CA ASP A 250 74.36 -18.11 -31.19
C ASP A 250 74.97 -17.67 -32.54
N TYR A 251 75.55 -16.46 -32.55
CA TYR A 251 76.18 -15.87 -33.72
C TYR A 251 77.60 -15.45 -33.40
N CYS A 252 78.51 -15.65 -34.31
CA CYS A 252 79.84 -15.09 -34.22
C CYS A 252 79.82 -13.59 -34.61
N VAL A 253 80.73 -12.82 -34.06
CA VAL A 253 80.88 -11.41 -34.42
C VAL A 253 81.05 -11.25 -35.93
N GLY A 254 80.19 -10.43 -36.56
CA GLY A 254 80.14 -10.18 -38.00
C GLY A 254 79.29 -11.18 -38.81
N ALA A 255 78.67 -12.17 -38.20
CA ALA A 255 77.69 -13.05 -38.88
C ALA A 255 76.39 -12.35 -39.15
N THR A 256 75.70 -12.66 -40.25
CA THR A 256 74.35 -12.19 -40.58
C THR A 256 73.38 -12.99 -39.78
N ALA A 257 72.61 -12.30 -38.91
CA ALA A 257 71.56 -12.94 -38.10
C ALA A 257 70.37 -13.34 -38.98
N SER A 258 69.72 -14.48 -38.66
CA SER A 258 68.52 -14.95 -39.28
C SER A 258 67.28 -14.21 -38.63
N MET A 259 66.22 -14.07 -39.38
CA MET A 259 64.98 -13.59 -38.83
C MET A 259 64.43 -14.55 -37.80
N LEU A 260 64.04 -14.03 -36.65
CA LEU A 260 63.31 -14.81 -35.62
C LEU A 260 61.95 -15.20 -36.14
N THR A 261 61.52 -16.43 -35.92
CA THR A 261 60.25 -16.96 -36.36
C THR A 261 59.52 -17.60 -35.19
N ALA A 262 58.22 -17.36 -35.14
CA ALA A 262 57.30 -18.03 -34.23
C ALA A 262 56.08 -18.50 -35.02
N THR A 263 55.42 -19.55 -34.55
CA THR A 263 54.20 -20.07 -35.19
C THR A 263 53.03 -19.89 -34.24
N ALA A 264 51.98 -19.20 -34.71
CA ALA A 264 50.72 -19.11 -33.98
C ALA A 264 50.08 -20.49 -33.85
N LEU A 265 49.26 -20.70 -32.83
CA LEU A 265 48.61 -21.99 -32.56
C LEU A 265 47.76 -22.43 -33.77
N ASP A 266 47.02 -21.51 -34.35
CA ASP A 266 46.20 -21.71 -35.54
C ASP A 266 45.94 -20.39 -36.29
N ALA A 267 45.14 -20.43 -37.35
CA ALA A 267 44.83 -19.25 -38.21
C ALA A 267 43.98 -18.14 -37.53
N THR A 268 43.43 -18.41 -36.34
CA THR A 268 42.63 -17.45 -35.56
C THR A 268 43.48 -16.62 -34.59
N HIS A 269 44.78 -17.02 -34.40
CA HIS A 269 45.72 -16.34 -33.53
C HIS A 269 46.69 -15.51 -34.34
N THR A 270 46.96 -14.30 -33.90
CA THR A 270 47.99 -13.41 -34.46
C THR A 270 49.16 -13.30 -33.49
N LEU A 271 50.40 -13.34 -34.05
CA LEU A 271 51.61 -13.05 -33.29
C LEU A 271 51.71 -11.56 -33.03
N VAL A 272 51.98 -11.16 -31.80
CA VAL A 272 52.17 -9.77 -31.36
C VAL A 272 53.56 -9.55 -30.85
#